data_202871c98e5d072f4cfc6c015711f469
#
_entry.id   202871c98e5d072f4cfc6c015711f469
#
_cell.length_a   1.000
_cell.length_b   1.000
_cell.length_c   1.000
_cell.angle_alpha   90.00
_cell.angle_beta   90.00
_cell.angle_gamma   90.00
#
_symmetry.space_group_name_H-M   'P 1'
#
loop_
_entity.id
_entity.type
_entity.pdbx_description
1 polymer ?
#
loop_
_entity_poly.entity_id
_entity_poly.type
_entity_poly.pdbx_seq_one_letter_code
_entity_poly.pdbx_strand_id
1 'polypeptide(L)'
;MKVPLIATVNKRTIDLRDGTLKVKVFRNSDTEAVESPYKPYYYLPNGEGDEYKTIASSDIVKLSKHHYIPSKDILPHNALFEGGREVLLERLLIEHPDFFSQFPNTDDLKCLVFDIETHSPDGSFPFGEKYPVVAIGMVTSCGKREVLLWDGEDDRDVILKFAEFVHDYDPDIICGYNLVGYDIPQILHRASYHGLKGYKKILNRDNSEWGWEPPQDQKDLKMNAGGRIVLDLLRWTRLDYSLSGIPRGLKSVSRNFGLEPIELDFAEHDLLDYSMEEIHEYVLSDVDATMYLYNHYFPQIQYIAETLCVPLATYVNAPSSYITKILQG
;
A
#
# COMPACT_ATOMS: atom_id res chain seq x y z
N MET A 1 7.34 3.82 20.92
CA MET A 1 6.30 4.85 20.67
C MET A 1 5.30 4.21 19.71
N LYS A 2 4.00 4.28 20.01
CA LYS A 2 2.97 3.69 19.13
C LYS A 2 2.66 4.69 18.03
N VAL A 3 2.86 4.29 16.79
CA VAL A 3 2.56 5.11 15.61
C VAL A 3 1.22 4.64 15.03
N PRO A 4 0.29 5.54 14.67
CA PRO A 4 -0.94 5.11 14.01
C PRO A 4 -0.60 4.44 12.69
N LEU A 5 -1.04 3.21 12.55
CA LEU A 5 -0.69 2.36 11.42
C LEU A 5 -1.24 2.86 10.11
N ILE A 6 -2.46 3.38 10.16
CA ILE A 6 -3.19 3.85 9.01
C ILE A 6 -3.73 5.23 9.35
N ALA A 7 -2.86 6.22 9.29
CA ALA A 7 -3.28 7.60 9.27
C ALA A 7 -3.17 8.12 7.85
N THR A 8 -4.26 8.59 7.29
CA THR A 8 -4.24 9.25 5.99
C THR A 8 -4.59 10.71 6.16
N VAL A 9 -3.72 11.56 5.67
CA VAL A 9 -4.00 12.98 5.51
C VAL A 9 -4.50 13.17 4.08
N ASN A 10 -5.82 13.22 3.88
CA ASN A 10 -6.35 13.46 2.55
C ASN A 10 -6.63 14.95 2.30
N LYS A 11 -6.97 15.32 1.05
CA LYS A 11 -7.26 16.69 0.63
C LYS A 11 -8.32 17.43 1.47
N ARG A 12 -9.23 16.70 2.11
CA ARG A 12 -10.34 17.26 2.87
C ARG A 12 -10.00 17.39 4.37
N THR A 13 -8.89 16.80 4.79
CA THR A 13 -8.49 16.73 6.19
C THR A 13 -7.42 17.73 6.58
N ILE A 14 -6.74 18.37 5.62
CA ILE A 14 -5.85 19.49 5.92
C ILE A 14 -6.64 20.78 5.71
N ASP A 15 -7.23 21.29 6.76
CA ASP A 15 -7.69 22.68 6.78
C ASP A 15 -6.73 23.51 7.62
N LEU A 16 -5.76 24.12 6.95
CA LEU A 16 -4.78 24.99 7.60
C LEU A 16 -5.32 26.40 7.86
N ARG A 17 -6.56 26.71 7.45
CA ARG A 17 -7.11 28.07 7.56
C ARG A 17 -7.44 28.47 8.99
N ASP A 18 -7.79 27.50 9.82
CA ASP A 18 -8.09 27.70 11.24
C ASP A 18 -6.92 27.35 12.17
N GLY A 19 -5.76 26.97 11.61
CA GLY A 19 -4.60 26.56 12.40
C GLY A 19 -4.74 25.15 12.97
N THR A 20 -5.60 24.33 12.41
CA THR A 20 -5.77 22.92 12.79
C THR A 20 -5.37 22.00 11.65
N LEU A 21 -4.77 20.88 12.00
CA LEU A 21 -4.53 19.75 11.10
C LEU A 21 -5.53 18.65 11.45
N LYS A 22 -6.41 18.34 10.48
CA LYS A 22 -7.35 17.23 10.62
C LYS A 22 -6.76 15.97 10.02
N VAL A 23 -6.56 14.96 10.83
CA VAL A 23 -6.04 13.66 10.41
C VAL A 23 -7.15 12.63 10.51
N LYS A 24 -7.41 11.91 9.43
CA LYS A 24 -8.24 10.71 9.48
C LYS A 24 -7.41 9.54 9.95
N VAL A 25 -7.83 8.94 11.03
CA VAL A 25 -7.26 7.71 11.57
C VAL A 25 -8.28 6.59 11.37
N PHE A 26 -7.83 5.49 10.82
CA PHE A 26 -8.66 4.32 10.61
C PHE A 26 -8.40 3.31 11.73
N ARG A 27 -9.47 2.91 12.40
CA ARG A 27 -9.49 1.81 13.36
C ARG A 27 -10.44 0.75 12.83
N ASN A 28 -9.94 -0.33 12.27
CA ASN A 28 -10.80 -1.31 11.60
C ASN A 28 -11.72 -0.61 10.58
N SER A 29 -13.01 -0.94 10.57
CA SER A 29 -14.03 -0.27 9.75
C SER A 29 -14.37 1.16 10.20
N ASP A 30 -13.97 1.56 11.42
CA ASP A 30 -14.30 2.87 11.96
C ASP A 30 -13.26 3.91 11.55
N THR A 31 -13.76 5.03 11.04
CA THR A 31 -12.94 6.18 10.68
C THR A 31 -13.12 7.27 11.72
N GLU A 32 -12.07 7.59 12.45
CA GLU A 32 -12.05 8.69 13.40
C GLU A 32 -11.31 9.89 12.79
N ALA A 33 -11.93 11.06 12.81
CA ALA A 33 -11.26 12.30 12.43
C ALA A 33 -10.67 12.94 13.70
N VAL A 34 -9.38 13.13 13.67
CA VAL A 34 -8.65 13.71 14.80
C VAL A 34 -8.14 15.09 14.41
N GLU A 35 -8.36 16.06 15.25
CA GLU A 35 -7.91 17.42 15.07
C GLU A 35 -6.73 17.71 16.00
N SER A 36 -5.66 18.26 15.45
CA SER A 36 -4.52 18.75 16.22
C SER A 36 -4.22 20.20 15.88
N PRO A 37 -3.95 21.07 16.84
CA PRO A 37 -3.47 22.40 16.55
C PRO A 37 -2.15 22.33 15.81
N TYR A 38 -2.10 22.97 14.66
CA TYR A 38 -0.92 23.00 13.80
C TYR A 38 -0.65 24.42 13.33
N LYS A 39 0.55 24.92 13.61
CA LYS A 39 1.02 26.19 13.06
C LYS A 39 2.07 25.93 12.00
N PRO A 40 1.80 26.16 10.73
CA PRO A 40 2.81 26.04 9.69
C PRO A 40 3.98 26.98 9.98
N TYR A 41 5.18 26.51 9.70
CA TYR A 41 6.40 27.30 9.87
C TYR A 41 7.36 27.05 8.73
N TYR A 42 8.27 27.96 8.50
CA TYR A 42 9.42 27.80 7.61
C TYR A 42 10.71 27.88 8.40
N TYR A 43 11.74 27.37 7.81
CA TYR A 43 13.04 27.25 8.37
C TYR A 43 14.03 28.12 7.63
N LEU A 44 14.86 28.87 8.36
CA LEU A 44 15.94 29.70 7.83
C LEU A 44 17.27 29.12 8.26
N PRO A 45 18.04 28.48 7.34
CA PRO A 45 19.43 28.13 7.64
C PRO A 45 20.27 29.42 7.64
N ASN A 46 20.81 29.78 8.79
CA ASN A 46 21.58 31.06 8.92
C ASN A 46 23.02 30.89 9.41
N GLY A 47 23.57 29.72 9.45
CA GLY A 47 24.98 29.48 9.83
C GLY A 47 25.34 29.70 11.31
N GLU A 48 24.49 30.37 12.08
CA GLU A 48 24.65 30.57 13.54
C GLU A 48 23.67 29.73 14.36
N GLY A 49 22.76 29.04 13.68
CA GLY A 49 21.69 28.22 14.22
C GLY A 49 20.44 28.34 13.35
N ASP A 50 19.54 27.41 13.54
CA ASP A 50 18.35 27.33 12.74
C ASP A 50 17.20 28.14 13.34
N GLU A 51 16.56 28.99 12.54
CA GLU A 51 15.45 29.81 12.99
C GLU A 51 14.14 29.33 12.35
N TYR A 52 13.16 28.97 13.20
CA TYR A 52 11.82 28.58 12.78
C TYR A 52 10.87 29.75 12.90
N LYS A 53 10.19 30.12 11.81
CA LYS A 53 9.19 31.19 11.78
C LYS A 53 7.82 30.66 11.40
N THR A 54 6.84 30.95 12.22
CA THR A 54 5.44 30.58 11.96
C THR A 54 4.87 31.40 10.81
N ILE A 55 4.02 30.75 10.03
CA ILE A 55 3.29 31.34 8.91
C ILE A 55 1.82 31.41 9.29
N ALA A 56 1.14 32.50 8.98
CA ALA A 56 -0.31 32.57 9.13
C ALA A 56 -0.98 31.59 8.16
N SER A 57 -1.98 30.85 8.63
CA SER A 57 -2.69 29.85 7.82
C SER A 57 -3.32 30.43 6.56
N SER A 58 -3.75 31.72 6.63
CA SER A 58 -4.27 32.48 5.48
C SER A 58 -3.28 32.62 4.33
N ASP A 59 -1.98 32.51 4.64
CA ASP A 59 -0.89 32.76 3.70
C ASP A 59 -0.39 31.45 3.04
N ILE A 60 -1.03 30.33 3.36
CA ILE A 60 -0.74 29.03 2.74
C ILE A 60 -1.63 28.81 1.53
N VAL A 61 -0.99 28.65 0.37
CA VAL A 61 -1.66 28.40 -0.90
C VAL A 61 -1.44 26.97 -1.33
N LYS A 62 -2.49 26.32 -1.83
CA LYS A 62 -2.38 24.98 -2.37
C LYS A 62 -1.75 25.00 -3.76
N LEU A 63 -0.54 24.47 -3.91
CA LEU A 63 0.17 24.38 -5.17
C LEU A 63 -0.30 23.22 -6.05
N SER A 64 -0.52 22.04 -5.43
CA SER A 64 -0.94 20.83 -6.12
C SER A 64 -1.80 19.93 -5.23
N LYS A 65 -2.20 18.75 -5.75
CA LYS A 65 -2.94 17.75 -4.96
C LYS A 65 -2.26 17.38 -3.64
N HIS A 66 -0.95 17.52 -3.57
CA HIS A 66 -0.11 17.00 -2.49
C HIS A 66 0.83 18.02 -1.87
N HIS A 67 0.83 19.27 -2.36
CA HIS A 67 1.72 20.32 -1.87
C HIS A 67 0.99 21.59 -1.50
N TYR A 68 1.38 22.15 -0.37
CA TYR A 68 1.02 23.49 0.09
C TYR A 68 2.27 24.35 0.09
N ILE A 69 2.15 25.59 -0.32
CA ILE A 69 3.24 26.57 -0.30
C ILE A 69 2.75 27.85 0.35
N PRO A 70 3.63 28.60 1.02
CA PRO A 70 3.34 29.97 1.40
C PRO A 70 3.13 30.84 0.14
N SER A 71 2.34 31.89 0.27
CA SER A 71 2.23 32.88 -0.81
C SER A 71 3.59 33.50 -1.11
N LYS A 72 3.83 33.82 -2.39
CA LYS A 72 5.17 34.13 -2.92
C LYS A 72 5.95 35.22 -2.19
N ASP A 73 5.24 36.11 -1.49
CA ASP A 73 5.84 37.31 -0.89
C ASP A 73 6.22 37.12 0.60
N ILE A 74 6.02 35.96 1.17
CA ILE A 74 6.16 35.71 2.61
C ILE A 74 7.47 35.02 2.94
N LEU A 75 8.00 34.20 2.04
CA LEU A 75 9.23 33.47 2.28
C LEU A 75 10.47 34.28 1.90
N PRO A 76 11.44 34.44 2.80
CA PRO A 76 12.78 34.90 2.43
C PRO A 76 13.41 33.96 1.39
N HIS A 77 14.33 34.51 0.59
CA HIS A 77 14.96 33.79 -0.54
C HIS A 77 15.66 32.47 -0.14
N ASN A 78 16.13 32.36 1.09
CA ASN A 78 16.82 31.19 1.64
C ASN A 78 15.94 30.32 2.55
N ALA A 79 14.64 30.62 2.63
CA ALA A 79 13.73 29.85 3.49
C ALA A 79 13.45 28.47 2.91
N LEU A 80 13.47 27.46 3.76
CA LEU A 80 13.03 26.12 3.45
C LEU A 80 11.65 25.88 4.04
N PHE A 81 10.72 25.49 3.20
CA PHE A 81 9.36 25.14 3.58
C PHE A 81 9.01 23.74 3.08
N GLU A 82 8.68 22.86 4.00
CA GLU A 82 8.24 21.51 3.69
C GLU A 82 6.72 21.43 3.79
N GLY A 83 6.06 21.54 2.67
CA GLY A 83 4.59 21.51 2.57
C GLY A 83 4.02 20.19 2.05
N GLY A 84 4.84 19.13 2.00
CA GLY A 84 4.39 17.81 1.60
C GLY A 84 3.44 17.21 2.63
N ARG A 85 2.39 16.55 2.16
CA ARG A 85 1.35 15.97 3.02
C ARG A 85 1.90 14.92 3.98
N GLU A 86 2.82 14.10 3.51
CA GLU A 86 3.52 13.08 4.29
C GLU A 86 4.39 13.70 5.38
N VAL A 87 5.10 14.78 5.06
CA VAL A 87 5.96 15.51 6.00
C VAL A 87 5.13 16.16 7.11
N LEU A 88 3.96 16.70 6.78
CA LEU A 88 3.04 17.27 7.79
C LEU A 88 2.57 16.19 8.78
N LEU A 89 2.31 14.98 8.30
CA LEU A 89 1.92 13.87 9.16
C LEU A 89 3.08 13.37 10.02
N GLU A 90 4.28 13.25 9.46
CA GLU A 90 5.50 12.89 10.22
C GLU A 90 5.77 13.89 11.35
N ARG A 91 5.68 15.17 11.07
CA ARG A 91 5.85 16.23 12.08
C ARG A 91 4.80 16.15 13.16
N LEU A 92 3.54 15.92 12.82
CA LEU A 92 2.47 15.74 13.78
C LEU A 92 2.77 14.57 14.73
N LEU A 93 3.29 13.46 14.19
CA LEU A 93 3.70 12.30 14.99
C LEU A 93 4.84 12.61 15.94
N ILE A 94 5.81 13.40 15.50
CA ILE A 94 6.97 13.80 16.31
C ILE A 94 6.58 14.81 17.39
N GLU A 95 5.77 15.81 17.05
CA GLU A 95 5.38 16.90 17.97
C GLU A 95 4.31 16.45 18.99
N HIS A 96 3.50 15.45 18.65
CA HIS A 96 2.39 14.98 19.48
C HIS A 96 2.38 13.46 19.67
N PRO A 97 3.47 12.85 20.19
CA PRO A 97 3.58 11.39 20.33
C PRO A 97 2.52 10.80 21.25
N ASP A 98 2.12 11.53 22.30
CA ASP A 98 1.11 11.08 23.26
C ASP A 98 -0.29 10.97 22.65
N PHE A 99 -0.57 11.82 21.65
CA PHE A 99 -1.82 11.79 20.93
C PHE A 99 -2.02 10.46 20.19
N PHE A 100 -0.95 9.95 19.58
CA PHE A 100 -0.98 8.71 18.84
C PHE A 100 -0.77 7.44 19.68
N SER A 101 -0.30 7.60 20.93
CA SER A 101 -0.14 6.47 21.87
C SER A 101 -1.47 5.81 22.27
N GLN A 102 -2.58 6.50 22.10
CA GLN A 102 -3.92 5.98 22.38
C GLN A 102 -4.49 5.05 21.27
N PHE A 103 -3.81 4.97 20.14
CA PHE A 103 -4.24 4.11 19.03
C PHE A 103 -3.81 2.65 19.22
N PRO A 104 -4.57 1.66 18.69
CA PRO A 104 -4.34 0.24 18.94
C PRO A 104 -2.96 -0.23 18.47
N ASN A 105 -2.50 -1.30 19.11
CA ASN A 105 -1.26 -1.97 18.77
C ASN A 105 -1.30 -2.53 17.33
N THR A 106 -0.11 -2.60 16.75
CA THR A 106 0.17 -3.28 15.48
C THR A 106 -0.03 -4.80 15.55
N ASP A 107 -0.12 -5.36 16.76
CA ASP A 107 -0.21 -6.81 16.96
C ASP A 107 -1.53 -7.42 16.48
N ASP A 108 -2.58 -6.59 16.33
CA ASP A 108 -3.93 -7.01 15.95
C ASP A 108 -4.28 -6.71 14.48
N LEU A 109 -3.29 -6.40 13.64
CA LEU A 109 -3.54 -6.07 12.25
C LEU A 109 -4.04 -7.26 11.43
N LYS A 110 -5.17 -7.05 10.77
CA LYS A 110 -5.69 -8.02 9.80
C LYS A 110 -4.93 -7.89 8.48
N CYS A 111 -4.25 -8.95 8.08
CA CYS A 111 -3.63 -9.04 6.77
C CYS A 111 -4.41 -10.01 5.88
N LEU A 112 -4.64 -9.59 4.64
CA LEU A 112 -5.09 -10.41 3.54
C LEU A 112 -3.95 -10.51 2.53
N VAL A 113 -3.44 -11.70 2.32
CA VAL A 113 -2.58 -12.03 1.17
C VAL A 113 -3.46 -12.61 0.07
N PHE A 114 -3.26 -12.15 -1.16
CA PHE A 114 -3.91 -12.75 -2.33
C PHE A 114 -2.98 -12.77 -3.54
N ASP A 115 -3.30 -13.66 -4.46
CA ASP A 115 -2.65 -13.86 -5.76
C ASP A 115 -3.68 -14.24 -6.79
N ILE A 116 -3.45 -13.94 -8.07
CA ILE A 116 -4.39 -14.24 -9.15
C ILE A 116 -3.75 -15.08 -10.24
N GLU A 117 -4.57 -15.96 -10.84
CA GLU A 117 -4.22 -16.66 -12.07
C GLU A 117 -5.09 -16.19 -13.23
N THR A 118 -4.47 -15.96 -14.37
CA THR A 118 -5.14 -15.42 -15.56
C THR A 118 -4.90 -16.31 -16.76
N HIS A 119 -5.97 -16.50 -17.57
CA HIS A 119 -5.87 -17.21 -18.83
C HIS A 119 -5.43 -16.30 -19.97
N SER A 120 -4.55 -16.82 -20.82
CA SER A 120 -4.06 -16.14 -22.02
C SER A 120 -4.49 -16.89 -23.30
N PRO A 121 -5.67 -16.58 -23.87
CA PRO A 121 -6.16 -17.29 -25.06
C PRO A 121 -5.26 -17.20 -26.28
N ASP A 122 -4.39 -16.21 -26.34
CA ASP A 122 -3.50 -15.94 -27.48
C ASP A 122 -2.02 -16.20 -27.18
N GLY A 123 -1.70 -16.75 -25.99
CA GLY A 123 -0.33 -17.03 -25.56
C GLY A 123 0.52 -15.79 -25.29
N SER A 124 -0.07 -14.59 -25.29
CA SER A 124 0.64 -13.36 -24.93
C SER A 124 0.62 -13.15 -23.41
N PHE A 125 1.43 -12.20 -22.91
CA PHE A 125 1.40 -11.87 -21.48
C PHE A 125 0.00 -11.42 -21.06
N PRO A 126 -0.67 -12.09 -20.10
CA PRO A 126 -2.09 -11.91 -19.80
C PRO A 126 -2.37 -10.67 -18.97
N PHE A 127 -2.32 -9.49 -19.60
CA PHE A 127 -2.58 -8.22 -18.93
C PHE A 127 -3.57 -7.36 -19.70
N GLY A 128 -4.62 -6.89 -19.01
CA GLY A 128 -5.66 -6.02 -19.57
C GLY A 128 -7.03 -6.70 -19.67
N GLU A 129 -7.98 -5.98 -20.26
CA GLU A 129 -9.41 -6.35 -20.23
C GLU A 129 -9.75 -7.69 -20.90
N LYS A 130 -8.98 -8.15 -21.88
CA LYS A 130 -9.25 -9.41 -22.62
C LYS A 130 -8.81 -10.69 -21.90
N TYR A 131 -8.08 -10.58 -20.80
CA TYR A 131 -7.53 -11.74 -20.10
C TYR A 131 -8.30 -12.02 -18.83
N PRO A 132 -9.15 -13.07 -18.79
CA PRO A 132 -9.97 -13.37 -17.63
C PRO A 132 -9.13 -13.87 -16.45
N VAL A 133 -9.61 -13.56 -15.24
CA VAL A 133 -9.08 -14.10 -13.99
C VAL A 133 -9.69 -15.47 -13.74
N VAL A 134 -8.89 -16.52 -13.79
CA VAL A 134 -9.32 -17.92 -13.61
C VAL A 134 -9.42 -18.30 -12.14
N ALA A 135 -8.50 -17.79 -11.34
CA ALA A 135 -8.48 -18.05 -9.91
C ALA A 135 -8.02 -16.84 -9.10
N ILE A 136 -8.52 -16.70 -7.89
CA ILE A 136 -7.98 -15.81 -6.86
C ILE A 136 -7.77 -16.64 -5.60
N GLY A 137 -6.51 -16.82 -5.22
CA GLY A 137 -6.13 -17.42 -3.95
C GLY A 137 -6.06 -16.36 -2.86
N MET A 138 -6.50 -16.70 -1.66
CA MET A 138 -6.53 -15.80 -0.51
C MET A 138 -6.13 -16.52 0.76
N VAL A 139 -5.29 -15.89 1.56
CA VAL A 139 -4.97 -16.32 2.92
C VAL A 139 -4.96 -15.13 3.87
N THR A 140 -5.53 -15.30 5.04
CA THR A 140 -5.64 -14.24 6.06
C THR A 140 -4.67 -14.48 7.20
N SER A 141 -4.32 -13.41 7.93
CA SER A 141 -3.49 -13.51 9.14
C SER A 141 -4.12 -14.36 10.26
N CYS A 142 -5.44 -14.60 10.23
CA CYS A 142 -6.09 -15.53 11.16
C CYS A 142 -6.12 -16.98 10.65
N GLY A 143 -5.48 -17.28 9.52
CA GLY A 143 -5.34 -18.62 8.97
C GLY A 143 -6.48 -19.11 8.08
N LYS A 144 -7.50 -18.27 7.79
CA LYS A 144 -8.53 -18.61 6.79
C LYS A 144 -7.88 -18.66 5.41
N ARG A 145 -8.13 -19.73 4.66
CA ARG A 145 -7.75 -19.91 3.26
C ARG A 145 -9.00 -20.04 2.40
N GLU A 146 -8.98 -19.41 1.25
CA GLU A 146 -10.07 -19.48 0.28
C GLU A 146 -9.52 -19.33 -1.14
N VAL A 147 -10.07 -20.07 -2.08
CA VAL A 147 -9.78 -19.95 -3.50
C VAL A 147 -11.08 -19.76 -4.25
N LEU A 148 -11.17 -18.67 -4.97
CA LEU A 148 -12.27 -18.40 -5.89
C LEU A 148 -11.83 -18.90 -7.27
N LEU A 149 -12.61 -19.80 -7.85
CA LEU A 149 -12.37 -20.38 -9.17
C LEU A 149 -13.43 -19.90 -10.16
N TRP A 150 -12.99 -19.69 -11.39
CA TRP A 150 -13.83 -19.40 -12.53
C TRP A 150 -14.70 -20.63 -12.87
N ASP A 151 -15.95 -20.41 -13.27
CA ASP A 151 -16.89 -21.47 -13.65
C ASP A 151 -16.79 -21.90 -15.14
N GLY A 152 -15.89 -21.26 -15.88
CA GLY A 152 -15.67 -21.54 -17.29
C GLY A 152 -16.44 -20.63 -18.26
N GLU A 153 -17.33 -19.77 -17.78
CA GLU A 153 -18.11 -18.83 -18.62
C GLU A 153 -17.49 -17.43 -18.62
N ASP A 154 -17.56 -16.73 -17.48
CA ASP A 154 -16.89 -15.46 -17.30
C ASP A 154 -16.39 -15.28 -15.87
N ASP A 155 -15.41 -14.37 -15.67
CA ASP A 155 -14.78 -14.14 -14.37
C ASP A 155 -15.49 -13.07 -13.52
N ARG A 156 -16.68 -12.62 -13.93
CA ARG A 156 -17.40 -11.57 -13.22
C ARG A 156 -17.71 -11.95 -11.78
N ASP A 157 -18.13 -13.19 -11.57
CA ASP A 157 -18.44 -13.74 -10.25
C ASP A 157 -17.19 -13.81 -9.35
N VAL A 158 -16.06 -14.24 -9.88
CA VAL A 158 -14.78 -14.27 -9.17
C VAL A 158 -14.39 -12.87 -8.69
N ILE A 159 -14.50 -11.88 -9.58
CA ILE A 159 -14.19 -10.47 -9.27
C ILE A 159 -15.12 -9.91 -8.18
N LEU A 160 -16.43 -10.21 -8.25
CA LEU A 160 -17.39 -9.74 -7.25
C LEU A 160 -17.17 -10.40 -5.89
N LYS A 161 -17.00 -11.71 -5.84
CA LYS A 161 -16.75 -12.46 -4.59
C LYS A 161 -15.45 -12.02 -3.91
N PHE A 162 -14.42 -11.68 -4.70
CA PHE A 162 -13.21 -11.09 -4.13
C PHE A 162 -13.49 -9.77 -3.43
N ALA A 163 -14.26 -8.88 -4.04
CA ALA A 163 -14.61 -7.61 -3.42
C ALA A 163 -15.47 -7.80 -2.16
N GLU A 164 -16.43 -8.75 -2.17
CA GLU A 164 -17.21 -9.13 -1.00
C GLU A 164 -16.32 -9.65 0.13
N PHE A 165 -15.34 -10.53 -0.20
CA PHE A 165 -14.39 -11.03 0.77
C PHE A 165 -13.56 -9.91 1.41
N VAL A 166 -13.05 -8.97 0.61
CA VAL A 166 -12.29 -7.81 1.11
C VAL A 166 -13.16 -6.94 2.00
N HIS A 167 -14.42 -6.75 1.63
CA HIS A 167 -15.37 -5.97 2.43
C HIS A 167 -15.66 -6.65 3.78
N ASP A 168 -15.98 -7.95 3.77
CA ASP A 168 -16.42 -8.70 4.95
C ASP A 168 -15.28 -8.98 5.93
N TYR A 169 -14.10 -9.32 5.41
CA TYR A 169 -12.92 -9.54 6.23
C TYR A 169 -12.36 -8.22 6.77
N ASP A 170 -12.49 -7.15 6.00
CA ASP A 170 -12.00 -5.80 6.28
C ASP A 170 -10.52 -5.78 6.70
N PRO A 171 -9.57 -6.15 5.80
CA PRO A 171 -8.15 -6.20 6.13
C PRO A 171 -7.56 -4.79 6.32
N ASP A 172 -6.63 -4.65 7.26
CA ASP A 172 -5.80 -3.46 7.43
C ASP A 172 -4.69 -3.42 6.37
N ILE A 173 -4.17 -4.59 6.03
CA ILE A 173 -3.10 -4.79 5.08
C ILE A 173 -3.59 -5.70 3.95
N ILE A 174 -3.43 -5.23 2.72
CA ILE A 174 -3.56 -6.05 1.52
C ILE A 174 -2.15 -6.31 1.02
N CYS A 175 -1.76 -7.58 0.95
CA CYS A 175 -0.41 -8.01 0.64
C CYS A 175 -0.40 -8.99 -0.53
N GLY A 176 0.68 -9.00 -1.30
CA GLY A 176 0.91 -9.93 -2.39
C GLY A 176 2.32 -9.81 -2.94
N TYR A 177 2.61 -10.56 -3.98
CA TYR A 177 3.92 -10.57 -4.65
C TYR A 177 3.79 -10.02 -6.07
N ASN A 178 4.37 -8.88 -6.35
CA ASN A 178 4.13 -8.07 -7.56
C ASN A 178 2.69 -7.51 -7.66
N LEU A 179 2.04 -7.43 -6.53
CA LEU A 179 0.64 -7.07 -6.34
C LEU A 179 0.24 -5.77 -7.04
N VAL A 180 1.09 -4.75 -6.90
CA VAL A 180 0.85 -3.41 -7.47
C VAL A 180 1.17 -3.38 -8.97
N GLY A 181 2.09 -4.25 -9.40
CA GLY A 181 2.50 -4.35 -10.80
C GLY A 181 1.56 -5.19 -11.66
N TYR A 182 0.82 -6.10 -11.07
CA TYR A 182 0.03 -7.07 -11.81
C TYR A 182 -1.38 -7.31 -11.26
N ASP A 183 -1.51 -7.90 -10.07
CA ASP A 183 -2.77 -8.46 -9.58
C ASP A 183 -3.88 -7.41 -9.46
N ILE A 184 -3.61 -6.32 -8.75
CA ILE A 184 -4.60 -5.26 -8.57
C ILE A 184 -4.97 -4.58 -9.89
N PRO A 185 -4.02 -4.15 -10.75
CA PRO A 185 -4.35 -3.62 -12.05
C PRO A 185 -5.19 -4.58 -12.90
N GLN A 186 -4.86 -5.86 -12.90
CA GLN A 186 -5.60 -6.86 -13.68
C GLN A 186 -7.04 -7.02 -13.20
N ILE A 187 -7.26 -7.14 -11.88
CA ILE A 187 -8.62 -7.15 -11.31
C ILE A 187 -9.39 -5.88 -11.70
N LEU A 188 -8.75 -4.70 -11.66
CA LEU A 188 -9.39 -3.44 -12.05
C LEU A 188 -9.73 -3.39 -13.54
N HIS A 189 -8.89 -3.95 -14.42
CA HIS A 189 -9.19 -4.11 -15.84
C HIS A 189 -10.41 -4.99 -16.06
N ARG A 190 -10.47 -6.13 -15.37
CA ARG A 190 -11.63 -7.04 -15.48
C ARG A 190 -12.91 -6.43 -14.90
N ALA A 191 -12.81 -5.74 -13.77
CA ALA A 191 -13.94 -5.00 -13.22
C ALA A 191 -14.46 -3.92 -14.19
N SER A 192 -13.57 -3.24 -14.91
CA SER A 192 -13.93 -2.29 -15.97
C SER A 192 -14.62 -2.99 -17.15
N TYR A 193 -14.07 -4.09 -17.62
CA TYR A 193 -14.63 -4.90 -18.68
C TYR A 193 -16.07 -5.33 -18.40
N HIS A 194 -16.35 -5.76 -17.17
CA HIS A 194 -17.69 -6.13 -16.71
C HIS A 194 -18.58 -4.93 -16.34
N GLY A 195 -18.12 -3.71 -16.53
CA GLY A 195 -18.89 -2.50 -16.22
C GLY A 195 -19.22 -2.33 -14.74
N LEU A 196 -18.41 -2.89 -13.83
CA LEU A 196 -18.60 -2.84 -12.38
C LEU A 196 -18.27 -1.44 -11.84
N LYS A 197 -19.26 -0.54 -11.97
CA LYS A 197 -19.12 0.85 -11.51
C LYS A 197 -18.88 0.91 -10.00
N GLY A 198 -17.89 1.68 -9.61
CA GLY A 198 -17.54 1.88 -8.19
C GLY A 198 -16.70 0.76 -7.59
N TYR A 199 -16.30 -0.27 -8.34
CA TYR A 199 -15.45 -1.35 -7.86
C TYR A 199 -14.15 -0.82 -7.19
N LYS A 200 -13.53 0.21 -7.77
CA LYS A 200 -12.37 0.90 -7.18
C LYS A 200 -12.60 1.48 -5.78
N LYS A 201 -13.86 1.68 -5.39
CA LYS A 201 -14.23 2.21 -4.06
C LYS A 201 -14.43 1.11 -3.03
N ILE A 202 -14.84 -0.09 -3.46
CA ILE A 202 -15.12 -1.22 -2.56
C ILE A 202 -13.87 -1.66 -1.82
N LEU A 203 -12.72 -1.58 -2.47
CA LEU A 203 -11.43 -1.95 -1.88
C LEU A 203 -10.91 -0.92 -0.85
N ASN A 204 -11.54 0.24 -0.74
CA ASN A 204 -11.18 1.31 0.19
C ASN A 204 -12.17 1.45 1.33
N ARG A 205 -11.68 1.86 2.51
CA ARG A 205 -12.50 2.16 3.68
C ARG A 205 -13.15 3.55 3.64
N ASP A 206 -12.58 4.49 2.89
CA ASP A 206 -13.02 5.90 2.86
C ASP A 206 -13.82 6.27 1.62
N ASN A 207 -14.30 5.30 0.85
CA ASN A 207 -14.99 5.50 -0.43
C ASN A 207 -14.20 6.33 -1.47
N SER A 208 -12.91 6.54 -1.27
CA SER A 208 -12.05 7.10 -2.31
C SER A 208 -11.80 6.06 -3.41
N GLU A 209 -11.43 6.52 -4.59
CA GLU A 209 -10.97 5.60 -5.64
C GLU A 209 -9.51 5.20 -5.37
N TRP A 210 -9.16 3.97 -5.69
CA TRP A 210 -7.78 3.55 -5.69
C TRP A 210 -6.97 4.47 -6.59
N GLY A 211 -5.98 5.09 -5.99
CA GLY A 211 -5.04 5.96 -6.69
C GLY A 211 -3.97 5.12 -7.39
N TRP A 212 -4.38 4.30 -8.37
CA TRP A 212 -3.42 3.69 -9.28
C TRP A 212 -3.16 4.67 -10.43
N GLU A 213 -1.92 5.14 -10.51
CA GLU A 213 -1.41 5.82 -11.69
C GLU A 213 -0.48 4.82 -12.39
N PRO A 214 -0.70 4.53 -13.68
CA PRO A 214 0.25 3.70 -14.42
C PRO A 214 1.63 4.35 -14.31
N PRO A 215 2.67 3.60 -13.95
CA PRO A 215 3.99 4.16 -13.76
C PRO A 215 4.51 4.69 -15.09
N GLN A 216 5.01 5.92 -15.08
CA GLN A 216 5.87 6.40 -16.18
C GLN A 216 7.21 5.65 -16.19
N ASP A 217 7.61 5.09 -15.02
CA ASP A 217 8.73 4.20 -14.80
C ASP A 217 8.31 3.09 -13.85
N GLN A 218 8.55 1.81 -14.21
CA GLN A 218 8.21 0.63 -13.38
C GLN A 218 8.85 0.61 -11.98
N LYS A 219 9.67 1.58 -11.64
CA LYS A 219 10.41 1.66 -10.38
C LYS A 219 9.61 2.23 -9.21
N ASP A 220 8.54 2.98 -9.46
CA ASP A 220 7.82 3.74 -8.43
C ASP A 220 6.31 3.49 -8.43
N LEU A 221 5.92 2.22 -8.56
CA LEU A 221 4.53 1.81 -8.39
C LEU A 221 4.06 2.14 -6.97
N LYS A 222 3.34 3.23 -6.83
CA LYS A 222 2.69 3.63 -5.58
C LYS A 222 1.20 3.39 -5.69
N MET A 223 0.68 2.64 -4.74
CA MET A 223 -0.75 2.46 -4.62
C MET A 223 -1.22 2.97 -3.27
N ASN A 224 -2.18 3.89 -3.29
CA ASN A 224 -2.83 4.40 -2.10
C ASN A 224 -4.24 3.81 -2.02
N ALA A 225 -4.42 2.86 -1.13
CA ALA A 225 -5.73 2.39 -0.72
C ALA A 225 -6.22 3.26 0.44
N GLY A 226 -7.36 3.91 0.29
CA GLY A 226 -7.93 4.75 1.36
C GLY A 226 -8.27 3.90 2.59
N GLY A 227 -7.53 4.12 3.68
CA GLY A 227 -7.69 3.42 4.94
C GLY A 227 -7.11 2.00 5.01
N ARG A 228 -6.31 1.57 4.03
CA ARG A 228 -5.59 0.29 4.05
C ARG A 228 -4.13 0.48 3.65
N ILE A 229 -3.29 -0.45 4.05
CA ILE A 229 -1.90 -0.54 3.61
C ILE A 229 -1.84 -1.53 2.45
N VAL A 230 -1.22 -1.15 1.36
CA VAL A 230 -0.89 -2.08 0.26
C VAL A 230 0.59 -2.42 0.36
N LEU A 231 0.90 -3.69 0.61
CA LEU A 231 2.26 -4.19 0.80
C LEU A 231 2.64 -5.13 -0.34
N ASP A 232 3.49 -4.67 -1.24
CA ASP A 232 4.04 -5.47 -2.33
C ASP A 232 5.41 -6.06 -1.93
N LEU A 233 5.46 -7.37 -1.71
CA LEU A 233 6.65 -8.07 -1.22
C LEU A 233 7.76 -8.17 -2.26
N LEU A 234 7.48 -8.10 -3.56
CA LEU A 234 8.52 -8.03 -4.58
C LEU A 234 9.46 -6.85 -4.35
N ARG A 235 8.93 -5.73 -3.90
CA ARG A 235 9.73 -4.55 -3.55
C ARG A 235 10.70 -4.84 -2.40
N TRP A 236 10.24 -5.53 -1.36
CA TRP A 236 11.03 -5.84 -0.18
C TRP A 236 12.11 -6.88 -0.46
N THR A 237 11.79 -7.92 -1.24
CA THR A 237 12.79 -8.89 -1.69
C THR A 237 13.88 -8.27 -2.55
N ARG A 238 13.58 -7.20 -3.32
CA ARG A 238 14.58 -6.45 -4.08
C ARG A 238 15.53 -5.65 -3.20
N LEU A 239 15.10 -5.24 -2.01
CA LEU A 239 15.92 -4.52 -1.03
C LEU A 239 16.72 -5.46 -0.12
N ASP A 240 16.41 -6.74 -0.12
CA ASP A 240 17.07 -7.74 0.71
C ASP A 240 18.39 -8.19 0.08
N TYR A 241 19.50 -7.77 0.69
CA TYR A 241 20.83 -8.14 0.25
C TYR A 241 21.16 -9.62 0.48
N SER A 242 20.50 -10.30 1.42
CA SER A 242 20.70 -11.74 1.65
C SER A 242 20.29 -12.58 0.44
N LEU A 243 19.42 -12.03 -0.40
CA LEU A 243 18.97 -12.63 -1.65
C LEU A 243 19.87 -12.26 -2.86
N SER A 244 21.07 -11.72 -2.65
CA SER A 244 21.98 -11.37 -3.75
C SER A 244 22.28 -12.59 -4.62
N GLY A 245 22.10 -12.44 -5.94
CA GLY A 245 22.26 -13.54 -6.90
C GLY A 245 21.05 -14.48 -7.06
N ILE A 246 20.00 -14.32 -6.25
CA ILE A 246 18.76 -15.09 -6.36
C ILE A 246 17.79 -14.35 -7.31
N PRO A 247 17.18 -15.04 -8.30
CA PRO A 247 16.10 -14.46 -9.11
C PRO A 247 14.93 -13.99 -8.22
N ARG A 248 14.35 -12.84 -8.55
CA ARG A 248 13.33 -12.19 -7.71
C ARG A 248 11.89 -12.66 -7.98
N GLY A 249 11.69 -13.76 -8.67
CA GLY A 249 10.38 -14.40 -8.78
C GLY A 249 10.00 -15.10 -7.47
N LEU A 250 8.69 -15.15 -7.16
CA LEU A 250 8.16 -15.75 -5.93
C LEU A 250 8.73 -17.14 -5.66
N LYS A 251 8.70 -18.04 -6.66
CA LYS A 251 9.18 -19.43 -6.53
C LYS A 251 10.67 -19.51 -6.14
N SER A 252 11.52 -18.68 -6.78
CA SER A 252 12.96 -18.68 -6.50
C SER A 252 13.27 -18.14 -5.11
N VAL A 253 12.58 -17.08 -4.70
CA VAL A 253 12.72 -16.50 -3.36
C VAL A 253 12.22 -17.51 -2.32
N SER A 254 11.05 -18.10 -2.52
CA SER A 254 10.48 -19.10 -1.59
C SER A 254 11.40 -20.29 -1.37
N ARG A 255 12.02 -20.84 -2.42
CA ARG A 255 13.02 -21.91 -2.30
C ARG A 255 14.22 -21.50 -1.48
N ASN A 256 14.69 -20.25 -1.62
CA ASN A 256 15.80 -19.75 -0.82
C ASN A 256 15.46 -19.70 0.68
N PHE A 257 14.18 -19.55 1.03
CA PHE A 257 13.68 -19.65 2.40
C PHE A 257 13.31 -21.08 2.83
N GLY A 258 13.61 -22.09 2.01
CA GLY A 258 13.36 -23.50 2.31
C GLY A 258 11.92 -23.96 2.08
N LEU A 259 11.13 -23.21 1.33
CA LEU A 259 9.80 -23.62 0.90
C LEU A 259 9.88 -24.43 -0.40
N GLU A 260 8.89 -25.28 -0.62
CA GLU A 260 8.74 -26.08 -1.84
C GLU A 260 7.45 -25.67 -2.57
N PRO A 261 7.42 -24.51 -3.26
CA PRO A 261 6.22 -24.05 -3.95
C PRO A 261 5.89 -24.98 -5.12
N ILE A 262 4.60 -25.19 -5.36
CA ILE A 262 4.11 -25.96 -6.50
C ILE A 262 4.45 -25.22 -7.79
N GLU A 263 4.84 -25.93 -8.84
CA GLU A 263 5.07 -25.39 -10.18
C GLU A 263 4.18 -26.09 -11.20
N LEU A 264 3.64 -25.30 -12.10
CA LEU A 264 2.98 -25.77 -13.32
C LEU A 264 3.90 -25.53 -14.52
N ASP A 265 3.85 -26.41 -15.51
CA ASP A 265 4.67 -26.28 -16.74
C ASP A 265 3.97 -25.43 -17.78
N PHE A 266 4.11 -24.11 -17.66
CA PHE A 266 3.61 -23.15 -18.62
C PHE A 266 4.43 -23.04 -19.93
N ALA A 267 5.51 -23.80 -20.06
CA ALA A 267 6.27 -23.84 -21.30
C ALA A 267 5.60 -24.74 -22.35
N GLU A 268 4.89 -25.78 -21.89
CA GLU A 268 4.22 -26.76 -22.76
C GLU A 268 2.69 -26.72 -22.67
N HIS A 269 2.12 -26.14 -21.59
CA HIS A 269 0.70 -26.15 -21.27
C HIS A 269 0.14 -24.77 -20.99
N ASP A 270 -1.09 -24.50 -21.40
CA ASP A 270 -1.86 -23.34 -20.96
C ASP A 270 -2.45 -23.61 -19.54
N LEU A 271 -2.81 -22.55 -18.82
CA LEU A 271 -3.44 -22.67 -17.50
C LEU A 271 -4.71 -23.55 -17.53
N LEU A 272 -5.52 -23.46 -18.59
CA LEU A 272 -6.75 -24.24 -18.72
C LEU A 272 -6.53 -25.69 -19.19
N ASP A 273 -5.31 -26.12 -19.47
CA ASP A 273 -4.98 -27.52 -19.68
C ASP A 273 -4.91 -28.31 -18.33
N TYR A 274 -4.82 -27.58 -17.21
CA TYR A 274 -4.83 -28.16 -15.89
C TYR A 274 -6.26 -28.25 -15.33
N SER A 275 -6.49 -29.22 -14.48
CA SER A 275 -7.76 -29.35 -13.74
C SER A 275 -7.95 -28.20 -12.75
N MET A 276 -9.19 -27.91 -12.39
CA MET A 276 -9.49 -26.88 -11.39
C MET A 276 -8.89 -27.23 -10.01
N GLU A 277 -8.71 -28.52 -9.69
CA GLU A 277 -7.99 -28.97 -8.50
C GLU A 277 -6.52 -28.59 -8.54
N GLU A 278 -5.83 -28.81 -9.66
CA GLU A 278 -4.43 -28.45 -9.81
C GLU A 278 -4.24 -26.93 -9.75
N ILE A 279 -5.10 -26.16 -10.39
CA ILE A 279 -5.10 -24.68 -10.30
C ILE A 279 -5.35 -24.23 -8.85
N HIS A 280 -6.30 -24.86 -8.16
CA HIS A 280 -6.59 -24.56 -6.76
C HIS A 280 -5.37 -24.79 -5.86
N GLU A 281 -4.71 -25.93 -5.96
CA GLU A 281 -3.52 -26.24 -5.17
C GLU A 281 -2.35 -25.33 -5.51
N TYR A 282 -2.19 -25.00 -6.80
CA TYR A 282 -1.14 -24.13 -7.29
C TYR A 282 -1.27 -22.71 -6.71
N VAL A 283 -2.43 -22.07 -6.87
CA VAL A 283 -2.64 -20.70 -6.37
C VAL A 283 -2.61 -20.64 -4.84
N LEU A 284 -3.08 -21.72 -4.16
CA LEU A 284 -3.00 -21.81 -2.71
C LEU A 284 -1.55 -21.92 -2.23
N SER A 285 -0.69 -22.66 -2.95
CA SER A 285 0.74 -22.73 -2.68
C SER A 285 1.40 -21.35 -2.80
N ASP A 286 1.00 -20.52 -3.76
CA ASP A 286 1.58 -19.21 -3.97
C ASP A 286 1.17 -18.19 -2.89
N VAL A 287 -0.08 -18.20 -2.47
CA VAL A 287 -0.50 -17.35 -1.35
C VAL A 287 0.07 -17.81 -0.01
N ASP A 288 0.25 -19.12 0.23
CA ASP A 288 0.91 -19.63 1.44
C ASP A 288 2.40 -19.22 1.46
N ALA A 289 3.09 -19.34 0.33
CA ALA A 289 4.48 -18.88 0.21
C ALA A 289 4.58 -17.36 0.43
N THR A 290 3.65 -16.60 -0.12
CA THR A 290 3.58 -15.15 0.05
C THR A 290 3.26 -14.76 1.50
N MET A 291 2.37 -15.50 2.19
CA MET A 291 2.10 -15.29 3.62
C MET A 291 3.32 -15.61 4.49
N TYR A 292 4.10 -16.63 4.14
CA TYR A 292 5.37 -16.90 4.81
C TYR A 292 6.33 -15.72 4.69
N LEU A 293 6.49 -15.17 3.48
CA LEU A 293 7.33 -13.98 3.24
C LEU A 293 6.78 -12.74 3.97
N TYR A 294 5.46 -12.56 4.03
CA TYR A 294 4.84 -11.51 4.83
C TYR A 294 5.26 -11.63 6.29
N ASN A 295 5.14 -12.80 6.89
CA ASN A 295 5.51 -13.06 8.28
C ASN A 295 7.02 -12.86 8.53
N HIS A 296 7.85 -13.03 7.50
CA HIS A 296 9.29 -12.78 7.59
C HIS A 296 9.63 -11.29 7.54
N TYR A 297 9.05 -10.53 6.60
CA TYR A 297 9.42 -9.13 6.36
C TYR A 297 8.63 -8.14 7.23
N PHE A 298 7.37 -8.41 7.49
CA PHE A 298 6.47 -7.43 8.12
C PHE A 298 6.93 -6.98 9.51
N PRO A 299 7.41 -7.84 10.42
CA PRO A 299 7.91 -7.39 11.72
C PRO A 299 9.07 -6.38 11.62
N GLN A 300 9.94 -6.53 10.65
CA GLN A 300 11.06 -5.62 10.41
C GLN A 300 10.56 -4.28 9.84
N ILE A 301 9.61 -4.34 8.89
CA ILE A 301 8.97 -3.15 8.30
C ILE A 301 8.31 -2.32 9.39
N GLN A 302 7.54 -2.98 10.24
CA GLN A 302 6.85 -2.36 11.37
C GLN A 302 7.83 -1.73 12.35
N TYR A 303 8.84 -2.48 12.79
CA TYR A 303 9.85 -1.99 13.73
C TYR A 303 10.56 -0.72 13.23
N ILE A 304 10.92 -0.71 11.94
CA ILE A 304 11.59 0.47 11.35
C ILE A 304 10.62 1.66 11.28
N ALA A 305 9.39 1.45 10.83
CA ALA A 305 8.40 2.52 10.78
C ALA A 305 8.15 3.14 12.17
N GLU A 306 8.04 2.31 13.20
CA GLU A 306 7.89 2.75 14.59
C GLU A 306 9.13 3.49 15.11
N THR A 307 10.32 3.00 14.80
CA THR A 307 11.59 3.62 15.20
C THR A 307 11.76 5.00 14.57
N LEU A 308 11.33 5.16 13.32
CA LEU A 308 11.41 6.42 12.59
C LEU A 308 10.24 7.36 12.86
N CYS A 309 9.24 6.94 13.63
CA CYS A 309 8.00 7.68 13.83
C CYS A 309 7.30 8.06 12.53
N VAL A 310 7.30 7.16 11.54
CA VAL A 310 6.62 7.38 10.25
C VAL A 310 5.41 6.47 10.12
N PRO A 311 4.31 6.92 9.51
CA PRO A 311 3.16 6.06 9.27
C PRO A 311 3.56 4.86 8.41
N LEU A 312 3.11 3.67 8.80
CA LEU A 312 3.45 2.43 8.11
C LEU A 312 3.09 2.48 6.64
N ALA A 313 1.90 3.02 6.30
CA ALA A 313 1.48 3.21 4.90
C ALA A 313 2.44 4.09 4.08
N THR A 314 3.05 5.08 4.73
CA THR A 314 4.04 5.96 4.07
C THR A 314 5.37 5.22 3.90
N TYR A 315 5.82 4.51 4.93
CA TYR A 315 7.09 3.78 4.90
C TYR A 315 7.09 2.66 3.86
N VAL A 316 6.03 1.86 3.74
CA VAL A 316 5.95 0.78 2.75
C VAL A 316 5.99 1.28 1.31
N ASN A 317 5.55 2.51 1.07
CA ASN A 317 5.57 3.12 -0.26
C ASN A 317 6.90 3.78 -0.65
N ALA A 318 7.78 4.08 0.31
CA ALA A 318 9.04 4.79 0.05
C ALA A 318 10.20 4.36 0.98
N PRO A 319 10.46 3.04 1.14
CA PRO A 319 11.43 2.56 2.14
C PRO A 319 12.85 3.09 1.91
N SER A 320 13.31 3.13 0.66
CA SER A 320 14.66 3.60 0.32
C SER A 320 14.89 5.06 0.68
N SER A 321 13.88 5.91 0.55
CA SER A 321 13.97 7.33 0.89
C SER A 321 14.19 7.53 2.39
N TYR A 322 13.52 6.73 3.22
CA TYR A 322 13.66 6.81 4.68
C TYR A 322 14.99 6.23 5.17
N ILE A 323 15.43 5.11 4.61
CA ILE A 323 16.76 4.55 4.92
C ILE A 323 17.86 5.54 4.56
N THR A 324 17.77 6.23 3.43
CA THR A 324 18.73 7.25 3.03
C THR A 324 18.74 8.43 4.00
N LYS A 325 17.58 8.90 4.45
CA LYS A 325 17.49 9.97 5.46
C LYS A 325 18.15 9.59 6.78
N ILE A 326 18.01 8.34 7.25
CA ILE A 326 18.66 7.85 8.45
C ILE A 326 20.19 7.87 8.31
N LEU A 327 20.70 7.48 7.15
CA LEU A 327 22.15 7.40 6.91
C LEU A 327 22.80 8.77 6.69
N GLN A 328 22.02 9.81 6.42
CA GLN A 328 22.49 11.18 6.19
C GLN A 328 22.31 12.09 7.41
N GLY A 329 21.51 11.74 8.39
CA GLY A 329 21.31 12.48 9.64
C GLY A 329 22.19 12.02 10.75
#